data_e5c93ac084e53557e36a7d1213f10087
#
_entry.id   e5c93ac084e53557e36a7d1213f10087
#
_cell.length_a   1.000
_cell.length_b   1.000
_cell.length_c   1.000
_cell.angle_alpha   90.00
_cell.angle_beta   90.00
_cell.angle_gamma   90.00
#
_symmetry.space_group_name_H-M   'P 1'
#
loop_
_entity.id
_entity.type
_entity.pdbx_description
1 polymer ?
#
loop_
_entity_poly.entity_id
_entity_poly.type
_entity_poly.pdbx_seq_one_letter_code
_entity_poly.pdbx_strand_id
1 'polypeptide(L)'
;MKFISPKTDFAFKKIFGSIHSQNILISFLNAIVYNNQNIIQSLEIINPYNPGVTNTIKETYLDVKAVLDNGSTVIIEMQVLNVEDFEKRVIYNLAKAYGNQLDVGQGYMMLTPFVALTIADFVLFENTDKMITKFRFKEETELFNYQDELTLMFVELPKFKKELSVLETLSDKWIYFISSAPNLEVIPSSLEEVSEIESALNIANMANLSNEELEELEQQEKLIRDKKGQISLARKEGIEIGREEGIGIGREEGMRILVKRQIRRKFGEVPPEVQTQIEQLSLEKLDILGDEIFDLAIIADLENWLANNG
;
A
#
# COMPACT_ATOMS: atom_id res chain seq x y z
N MET A 1 -22.02 -20.93 -10.92
CA MET A 1 -21.90 -19.54 -11.39
C MET A 1 -20.44 -19.15 -11.38
N LYS A 2 -20.02 -18.16 -12.14
CA LYS A 2 -18.68 -17.57 -12.02
C LYS A 2 -18.85 -16.08 -11.80
N PHE A 3 -18.13 -15.53 -10.84
CA PHE A 3 -18.19 -14.10 -10.51
C PHE A 3 -16.89 -13.41 -10.86
N ILE A 4 -16.99 -12.20 -11.40
CA ILE A 4 -15.83 -11.35 -11.67
C ILE A 4 -15.24 -10.83 -10.37
N SER A 5 -13.95 -10.48 -10.41
CA SER A 5 -13.28 -9.90 -9.25
C SER A 5 -13.69 -8.43 -9.06
N PRO A 6 -14.34 -8.07 -7.93
CA PRO A 6 -14.67 -6.68 -7.64
C PRO A 6 -13.44 -5.78 -7.49
N LYS A 7 -12.24 -6.36 -7.49
CA LYS A 7 -10.96 -5.62 -7.34
C LYS A 7 -10.47 -5.01 -8.65
N THR A 8 -11.00 -5.40 -9.81
CA THR A 8 -10.66 -4.73 -11.08
C THR A 8 -11.40 -3.39 -11.18
N ASP A 9 -10.77 -2.42 -11.82
CA ASP A 9 -11.35 -1.09 -12.02
C ASP A 9 -12.72 -1.16 -12.72
N PHE A 10 -12.82 -1.96 -13.79
CA PHE A 10 -14.06 -2.23 -14.50
C PHE A 10 -15.17 -2.78 -13.57
N ALA A 11 -14.87 -3.87 -12.86
CA ALA A 11 -15.87 -4.52 -12.02
C ALA A 11 -16.27 -3.61 -10.83
N PHE A 12 -15.32 -2.91 -10.22
CA PHE A 12 -15.60 -1.99 -9.13
C PHE A 12 -16.54 -0.87 -9.55
N LYS A 13 -16.27 -0.22 -10.68
CA LYS A 13 -17.10 0.84 -11.25
C LYS A 13 -18.49 0.30 -11.65
N LYS A 14 -18.56 -0.90 -12.24
CA LYS A 14 -19.83 -1.53 -12.62
C LYS A 14 -20.70 -1.83 -11.40
N ILE A 15 -20.13 -2.34 -10.32
CA ILE A 15 -20.84 -2.72 -9.10
C ILE A 15 -21.23 -1.52 -8.25
N PHE A 16 -20.33 -0.56 -8.05
CA PHE A 16 -20.50 0.53 -7.10
C PHE A 16 -20.71 1.90 -7.74
N GLY A 17 -20.27 2.11 -8.98
CA GLY A 17 -20.28 3.39 -9.66
C GLY A 17 -21.43 3.63 -10.63
N SER A 18 -22.29 2.63 -10.84
CA SER A 18 -23.47 2.76 -11.70
C SER A 18 -24.59 3.56 -11.01
N ILE A 19 -25.32 4.37 -11.76
CA ILE A 19 -26.51 5.07 -11.27
C ILE A 19 -27.58 4.11 -10.70
N HIS A 20 -27.57 2.87 -11.12
CA HIS A 20 -28.48 1.83 -10.60
C HIS A 20 -27.94 1.12 -9.36
N SER A 21 -26.73 1.45 -8.91
CA SER A 21 -26.06 0.82 -7.77
C SER A 21 -26.15 1.65 -6.49
N GLN A 22 -27.03 2.65 -6.42
CA GLN A 22 -27.13 3.54 -5.26
C GLN A 22 -27.35 2.76 -3.95
N ASN A 23 -28.31 1.81 -3.91
CA ASN A 23 -28.57 1.02 -2.72
C ASN A 23 -27.38 0.13 -2.32
N ILE A 24 -26.68 -0.43 -3.31
CA ILE A 24 -25.45 -1.21 -3.11
C ILE A 24 -24.40 -0.32 -2.43
N LEU A 25 -24.19 0.87 -2.97
CA LEU A 25 -23.21 1.83 -2.44
C LEU A 25 -23.58 2.35 -1.06
N ILE A 26 -24.87 2.64 -0.80
CA ILE A 26 -25.38 3.03 0.53
C ILE A 26 -25.08 1.95 1.56
N SER A 27 -25.45 0.69 1.27
CA SER A 27 -25.21 -0.44 2.15
C SER A 27 -23.73 -0.64 2.44
N PHE A 28 -22.88 -0.57 1.41
CA PHE A 28 -21.42 -0.67 1.55
C PHE A 28 -20.85 0.46 2.41
N LEU A 29 -21.20 1.72 2.14
CA LEU A 29 -20.68 2.86 2.89
C LEU A 29 -21.17 2.88 4.35
N ASN A 30 -22.42 2.51 4.61
CA ASN A 30 -22.94 2.35 5.97
C ASN A 30 -22.16 1.26 6.73
N ALA A 31 -21.81 0.18 6.07
CA ALA A 31 -21.00 -0.88 6.66
C ALA A 31 -19.58 -0.42 6.99
N ILE A 32 -18.90 0.22 6.04
CA ILE A 32 -17.45 0.50 6.14
C ILE A 32 -17.17 1.85 6.82
N VAL A 33 -17.82 2.92 6.37
CA VAL A 33 -17.53 4.28 6.86
C VAL A 33 -18.18 4.54 8.22
N TYR A 34 -19.40 4.02 8.40
CA TYR A 34 -20.23 4.25 9.58
C TYR A 34 -20.36 3.04 10.51
N ASN A 35 -19.45 2.07 10.36
CA ASN A 35 -19.32 0.92 11.26
C ASN A 35 -20.64 0.16 11.47
N ASN A 36 -21.29 -0.21 10.36
CA ASN A 36 -22.59 -0.92 10.31
C ASN A 36 -23.80 -0.11 10.83
N GLN A 37 -23.66 1.21 10.97
CA GLN A 37 -24.78 2.08 11.32
C GLN A 37 -25.45 2.59 10.04
N ASN A 38 -26.79 2.54 10.00
CA ASN A 38 -27.59 3.02 8.87
C ASN A 38 -27.73 4.54 8.92
N ILE A 39 -26.66 5.26 8.61
CA ILE A 39 -26.58 6.72 8.64
C ILE A 39 -27.00 7.32 7.30
N ILE A 40 -26.44 6.78 6.19
CA ILE A 40 -26.75 7.23 4.84
C ILE A 40 -28.11 6.66 4.44
N GLN A 41 -29.05 7.53 4.09
CA GLN A 41 -30.39 7.16 3.61
C GLN A 41 -30.50 7.30 2.10
N SER A 42 -29.76 8.28 1.53
CA SER A 42 -29.70 8.49 0.11
C SER A 42 -28.33 9.04 -0.29
N LEU A 43 -27.95 8.88 -1.53
CA LEU A 43 -26.76 9.46 -2.13
C LEU A 43 -26.95 9.67 -3.62
N GLU A 44 -26.13 10.55 -4.18
CA GLU A 44 -26.01 10.76 -5.62
C GLU A 44 -24.61 10.33 -6.09
N ILE A 45 -24.56 9.40 -7.04
CA ILE A 45 -23.30 9.01 -7.70
C ILE A 45 -23.02 10.04 -8.79
N ILE A 46 -21.88 10.71 -8.69
CA ILE A 46 -21.49 11.79 -9.60
C ILE A 46 -20.25 11.41 -10.40
N ASN A 47 -19.96 12.16 -11.47
CA ASN A 47 -18.80 11.92 -12.32
C ASN A 47 -17.51 11.91 -11.47
N PRO A 48 -16.74 10.80 -11.47
CA PRO A 48 -15.52 10.67 -10.69
C PRO A 48 -14.34 11.45 -11.28
N TYR A 49 -14.49 12.10 -12.45
CA TYR A 49 -13.45 12.92 -13.05
C TYR A 49 -13.16 14.14 -12.18
N ASN A 50 -11.89 14.33 -11.85
CA ASN A 50 -11.41 15.41 -11.02
C ASN A 50 -10.50 16.32 -11.86
N PRO A 51 -11.05 17.37 -12.51
CA PRO A 51 -10.31 18.20 -13.45
C PRO A 51 -9.18 18.99 -12.77
N GLY A 52 -8.13 19.26 -13.51
CA GLY A 52 -7.14 20.27 -13.15
C GLY A 52 -7.73 21.67 -13.35
N VAL A 53 -7.57 22.55 -12.38
CA VAL A 53 -8.07 23.95 -12.45
C VAL A 53 -7.25 24.77 -13.47
N THR A 54 -6.04 24.33 -13.79
CA THR A 54 -5.16 24.93 -14.80
C THR A 54 -4.46 23.81 -15.58
N ASN A 55 -3.93 24.13 -16.77
CA ASN A 55 -3.14 23.17 -17.57
C ASN A 55 -1.89 22.61 -16.84
N THR A 56 -1.57 23.12 -15.67
CA THR A 56 -0.44 22.68 -14.84
C THR A 56 -0.83 21.71 -13.72
N ILE A 57 -2.13 21.59 -13.40
CA ILE A 57 -2.63 20.68 -12.37
C ILE A 57 -2.98 19.34 -13.02
N LYS A 58 -2.37 18.26 -12.52
CA LYS A 58 -2.59 16.90 -13.01
C LYS A 58 -4.06 16.51 -12.87
N GLU A 59 -4.68 16.07 -13.95
CA GLU A 59 -6.01 15.45 -13.93
C GLU A 59 -5.95 14.10 -13.20
N THR A 60 -7.01 13.78 -12.49
CA THR A 60 -7.13 12.51 -11.78
C THR A 60 -8.52 11.91 -11.99
N TYR A 61 -8.57 10.60 -12.10
CA TYR A 61 -9.80 9.83 -12.16
C TYR A 61 -9.90 8.99 -10.87
N LEU A 62 -11.08 9.04 -10.27
CA LEU A 62 -11.45 8.25 -9.09
C LEU A 62 -12.38 7.11 -9.55
N ASP A 63 -12.43 6.02 -8.81
CA ASP A 63 -13.28 4.92 -9.24
C ASP A 63 -14.77 5.25 -9.02
N VAL A 64 -15.11 5.75 -7.83
CA VAL A 64 -16.47 6.19 -7.50
C VAL A 64 -16.43 7.49 -6.72
N LYS A 65 -17.37 8.40 -7.01
CA LYS A 65 -17.60 9.63 -6.25
C LYS A 65 -19.10 9.77 -5.98
N ALA A 66 -19.46 10.06 -4.75
CA ALA A 66 -20.85 10.23 -4.34
C ALA A 66 -21.02 11.38 -3.34
N VAL A 67 -22.17 12.06 -3.44
CA VAL A 67 -22.63 13.06 -2.46
C VAL A 67 -23.71 12.41 -1.61
N LEU A 68 -23.53 12.46 -0.29
CA LEU A 68 -24.44 11.87 0.68
C LEU A 68 -25.56 12.87 1.04
N ASP A 69 -26.65 12.37 1.62
CA ASP A 69 -27.80 13.15 2.06
C ASP A 69 -27.46 14.23 3.11
N ASN A 70 -26.40 14.03 3.89
CA ASN A 70 -25.89 15.04 4.83
C ASN A 70 -24.96 16.09 4.18
N GLY A 71 -24.82 16.07 2.85
CA GLY A 71 -23.97 16.97 2.07
C GLY A 71 -22.50 16.56 1.99
N SER A 72 -22.05 15.57 2.75
CA SER A 72 -20.66 15.08 2.68
C SER A 72 -20.39 14.41 1.34
N THR A 73 -19.15 14.53 0.85
CA THR A 73 -18.70 13.82 -0.37
C THR A 73 -17.80 12.64 0.00
N VAL A 74 -18.02 11.50 -0.62
CA VAL A 74 -17.15 10.33 -0.53
C VAL A 74 -16.52 10.06 -1.89
N ILE A 75 -15.21 9.87 -1.90
CA ILE A 75 -14.49 9.29 -3.02
C ILE A 75 -13.99 7.91 -2.64
N ILE A 76 -14.06 6.97 -3.56
CA ILE A 76 -13.63 5.59 -3.33
C ILE A 76 -12.63 5.23 -4.41
N GLU A 77 -11.54 4.60 -4.03
CA GLU A 77 -10.49 4.09 -4.91
C GLU A 77 -10.18 2.65 -4.54
N MET A 78 -10.23 1.73 -5.54
CA MET A 78 -9.81 0.34 -5.41
C MET A 78 -8.37 0.20 -5.91
N GLN A 79 -7.43 -0.18 -5.04
CA GLN A 79 -6.02 -0.26 -5.36
C GLN A 79 -5.49 -1.69 -5.19
N VAL A 80 -5.08 -2.32 -6.29
CA VAL A 80 -4.64 -3.72 -6.31
C VAL A 80 -3.13 -3.87 -6.13
N LEU A 81 -2.36 -2.86 -6.53
CA LEU A 81 -0.90 -2.88 -6.53
C LEU A 81 -0.36 -1.78 -5.63
N ASN A 82 0.55 -2.14 -4.72
CA ASN A 82 1.32 -1.14 -3.99
C ASN A 82 2.38 -0.56 -4.94
N VAL A 83 2.22 0.70 -5.29
CA VAL A 83 3.12 1.44 -6.17
C VAL A 83 3.79 2.57 -5.41
N GLU A 84 4.96 2.98 -5.85
CA GLU A 84 5.69 4.10 -5.27
C GLU A 84 4.81 5.36 -5.23
N ASP A 85 4.92 6.15 -4.15
CA ASP A 85 4.17 7.38 -3.89
C ASP A 85 2.63 7.23 -3.81
N PHE A 86 2.12 6.01 -3.63
CA PHE A 86 0.67 5.77 -3.51
C PHE A 86 0.03 6.62 -2.39
N GLU A 87 0.63 6.64 -1.20
CA GLU A 87 0.10 7.42 -0.06
C GLU A 87 0.03 8.92 -0.37
N LYS A 88 1.04 9.48 -1.03
CA LYS A 88 1.04 10.88 -1.47
C LYS A 88 -0.07 11.14 -2.49
N ARG A 89 -0.32 10.18 -3.39
CA ARG A 89 -1.39 10.28 -4.38
C ARG A 89 -2.76 10.32 -3.72
N VAL A 90 -3.01 9.51 -2.70
CA VAL A 90 -4.28 9.53 -1.94
C VAL A 90 -4.51 10.89 -1.31
N ILE A 91 -3.49 11.45 -0.63
CA ILE A 91 -3.57 12.80 -0.02
C ILE A 91 -3.80 13.87 -1.09
N TYR A 92 -3.08 13.80 -2.21
CA TYR A 92 -3.24 14.74 -3.33
C TYR A 92 -4.65 14.70 -3.90
N ASN A 93 -5.20 13.50 -4.15
CA ASN A 93 -6.55 13.31 -4.68
C ASN A 93 -7.61 13.87 -3.72
N LEU A 94 -7.48 13.62 -2.41
CA LEU A 94 -8.36 14.16 -1.39
C LEU A 94 -8.32 15.69 -1.37
N ALA A 95 -7.12 16.29 -1.27
CA ALA A 95 -6.95 17.73 -1.18
C ALA A 95 -7.51 18.44 -2.43
N LYS A 96 -7.21 17.88 -3.62
CA LYS A 96 -7.70 18.40 -4.89
C LYS A 96 -9.22 18.29 -5.00
N ALA A 97 -9.80 17.16 -4.67
CA ALA A 97 -11.24 16.94 -4.74
C ALA A 97 -11.99 17.84 -3.73
N TYR A 98 -11.42 18.06 -2.53
CA TYR A 98 -11.96 18.99 -1.55
C TYR A 98 -11.88 20.44 -2.04
N GLY A 99 -10.74 20.87 -2.58
CA GLY A 99 -10.57 22.23 -3.11
C GLY A 99 -11.47 22.52 -4.32
N ASN A 100 -11.78 21.50 -5.12
CA ASN A 100 -12.64 21.64 -6.30
C ASN A 100 -14.15 21.72 -5.96
N GLN A 101 -14.54 21.74 -4.70
CA GLN A 101 -15.93 21.98 -4.31
C GLN A 101 -16.37 23.43 -4.54
N LEU A 102 -15.43 24.36 -4.58
CA LEU A 102 -15.73 25.80 -4.70
C LEU A 102 -15.42 26.33 -6.08
N ASP A 103 -16.36 27.06 -6.63
CA ASP A 103 -16.14 27.91 -7.80
C ASP A 103 -15.54 29.26 -7.39
N VAL A 104 -14.99 29.97 -8.39
CA VAL A 104 -14.43 31.30 -8.17
C VAL A 104 -15.50 32.26 -7.62
N GLY A 105 -15.23 32.84 -6.45
CA GLY A 105 -16.11 33.78 -5.77
C GLY A 105 -17.05 33.15 -4.73
N GLN A 106 -17.08 31.83 -4.59
CA GLN A 106 -17.83 31.17 -3.53
C GLN A 106 -17.10 31.26 -2.19
N GLY A 107 -17.87 31.33 -1.09
CA GLY A 107 -17.32 31.40 0.27
C GLY A 107 -16.98 30.02 0.83
N TYR A 108 -15.98 29.94 1.71
CA TYR A 108 -15.55 28.70 2.37
C TYR A 108 -16.65 28.01 3.21
N MET A 109 -17.71 28.71 3.57
CA MET A 109 -18.89 28.14 4.22
C MET A 109 -19.64 27.11 3.36
N MET A 110 -19.38 27.08 2.06
CA MET A 110 -19.98 26.12 1.11
C MET A 110 -19.22 24.78 1.07
N LEU A 111 -18.04 24.73 1.67
CA LEU A 111 -17.31 23.46 1.77
C LEU A 111 -18.07 22.47 2.64
N THR A 112 -18.09 21.23 2.21
CA THR A 112 -18.72 20.11 2.93
C THR A 112 -17.67 19.05 3.27
N PRO A 113 -17.89 18.26 4.34
CA PRO A 113 -16.97 17.20 4.74
C PRO A 113 -16.67 16.23 3.62
N PHE A 114 -15.43 15.72 3.58
CA PHE A 114 -14.94 14.87 2.53
C PHE A 114 -14.29 13.59 3.10
N VAL A 115 -14.67 12.44 2.58
CA VAL A 115 -14.11 11.14 2.94
C VAL A 115 -13.42 10.53 1.73
N ALA A 116 -12.12 10.26 1.83
CA ALA A 116 -11.41 9.43 0.88
C ALA A 116 -11.29 8.00 1.43
N LEU A 117 -11.98 7.07 0.81
CA LEU A 117 -11.97 5.65 1.14
C LEU A 117 -11.11 4.91 0.11
N THR A 118 -10.02 4.34 0.57
CA THR A 118 -9.14 3.48 -0.23
C THR A 118 -9.31 2.04 0.19
N ILE A 119 -9.57 1.16 -0.77
CA ILE A 119 -9.61 -0.30 -0.57
C ILE A 119 -8.34 -0.86 -1.19
N ALA A 120 -7.44 -1.42 -0.38
CA ALA A 120 -6.14 -1.93 -0.81
C ALA A 120 -6.09 -3.46 -0.79
N ASP A 121 -5.65 -4.07 -1.90
CA ASP A 121 -5.37 -5.52 -2.00
C ASP A 121 -3.91 -5.84 -1.58
N PHE A 122 -3.36 -5.04 -0.66
CA PHE A 122 -2.04 -5.20 -0.07
C PHE A 122 -2.02 -4.62 1.35
N VAL A 123 -1.01 -4.99 2.15
CA VAL A 123 -0.77 -4.40 3.47
C VAL A 123 -0.03 -3.08 3.29
N LEU A 124 -0.62 -1.99 3.79
CA LEU A 124 -0.05 -0.63 3.77
C LEU A 124 0.56 -0.27 5.13
N PHE A 125 -0.14 -0.57 6.22
CA PHE A 125 0.28 -0.25 7.58
C PHE A 125 0.72 -1.52 8.32
N GLU A 126 2.02 -1.83 8.29
CA GLU A 126 2.59 -3.01 8.94
C GLU A 126 2.59 -2.92 10.48
N ASN A 127 2.47 -1.71 11.02
CA ASN A 127 2.49 -1.44 12.47
C ASN A 127 1.15 -1.69 13.18
N THR A 128 0.12 -2.15 12.48
CA THR A 128 -1.20 -2.45 13.05
C THR A 128 -1.87 -3.61 12.33
N ASP A 129 -2.58 -4.46 13.09
CA ASP A 129 -3.42 -5.53 12.54
C ASP A 129 -4.84 -5.07 12.18
N LYS A 130 -5.17 -3.81 12.45
CA LYS A 130 -6.49 -3.27 12.09
C LYS A 130 -6.68 -3.29 10.59
N MET A 131 -7.75 -3.94 10.15
CA MET A 131 -8.14 -4.01 8.74
C MET A 131 -8.64 -2.64 8.22
N ILE A 132 -9.36 -1.90 9.05
CA ILE A 132 -9.86 -0.56 8.72
C ILE A 132 -9.12 0.45 9.59
N THR A 133 -8.45 1.40 8.95
CA THR A 133 -7.78 2.53 9.61
C THR A 133 -8.40 3.83 9.14
N LYS A 134 -8.53 4.79 10.07
CA LYS A 134 -9.14 6.09 9.84
C LYS A 134 -8.23 7.19 10.36
N PHE A 135 -7.92 8.15 9.50
CA PHE A 135 -7.08 9.31 9.82
C PHE A 135 -7.89 10.60 9.72
N ARG A 136 -7.67 11.50 10.69
CA ARG A 136 -8.26 12.84 10.78
C ARG A 136 -7.24 13.83 11.29
N PHE A 137 -7.46 15.11 11.10
CA PHE A 137 -6.65 16.15 11.70
C PHE A 137 -6.91 16.23 13.20
N LYS A 138 -5.85 16.07 13.98
CA LYS A 138 -5.89 16.15 15.44
C LYS A 138 -4.79 17.06 15.95
N GLU A 139 -5.04 17.70 17.07
CA GLU A 139 -3.98 18.31 17.86
C GLU A 139 -3.01 17.21 18.32
N GLU A 140 -1.69 17.51 18.32
CA GLU A 140 -0.62 16.51 18.42
C GLU A 140 -0.51 15.89 19.82
N THR A 141 -0.80 16.65 20.87
CA THR A 141 -0.58 16.29 22.27
C THR A 141 -1.84 15.79 22.97
N GLU A 142 -2.93 16.54 22.86
CA GLU A 142 -4.20 16.24 23.52
C GLU A 142 -5.17 15.45 22.66
N LEU A 143 -4.83 15.28 21.36
CA LEU A 143 -5.53 14.45 20.38
C LEU A 143 -6.99 14.83 20.12
N PHE A 144 -7.41 16.05 20.40
CA PHE A 144 -8.73 16.52 19.99
C PHE A 144 -8.80 16.79 18.48
N ASN A 145 -9.98 16.59 17.89
CA ASN A 145 -10.19 16.86 16.47
C ASN A 145 -10.15 18.36 16.18
N TYR A 146 -9.43 18.74 15.11
CA TYR A 146 -9.45 20.14 14.66
C TYR A 146 -10.81 20.48 14.01
N GLN A 147 -11.15 19.75 12.96
CA GLN A 147 -12.42 19.80 12.24
C GLN A 147 -12.64 18.40 11.65
N ASP A 148 -13.88 17.98 11.48
CA ASP A 148 -14.20 16.70 10.84
C ASP A 148 -14.41 16.84 9.32
N GLU A 149 -13.72 17.80 8.70
CA GLU A 149 -13.85 18.14 7.28
C GLU A 149 -13.20 17.11 6.35
N LEU A 150 -12.04 16.58 6.73
CA LEU A 150 -11.30 15.63 5.92
C LEU A 150 -11.06 14.33 6.67
N THR A 151 -11.43 13.23 6.05
CA THR A 151 -11.18 11.89 6.57
C THR A 151 -10.51 11.03 5.50
N LEU A 152 -9.37 10.42 5.85
CA LEU A 152 -8.76 9.33 5.09
C LEU A 152 -9.14 8.01 5.73
N MET A 153 -9.65 7.07 4.93
CA MET A 153 -9.93 5.71 5.37
C MET A 153 -9.27 4.70 4.46
N PHE A 154 -8.70 3.68 5.07
CA PHE A 154 -8.10 2.56 4.36
C PHE A 154 -8.73 1.25 4.83
N VAL A 155 -9.08 0.39 3.86
CA VAL A 155 -9.49 -0.99 4.07
C VAL A 155 -8.43 -1.88 3.46
N GLU A 156 -7.70 -2.61 4.29
CA GLU A 156 -6.60 -3.48 3.84
C GLU A 156 -7.10 -4.93 3.76
N LEU A 157 -7.53 -5.34 2.57
CA LEU A 157 -8.15 -6.66 2.35
C LEU A 157 -7.30 -7.85 2.83
N PRO A 158 -5.95 -7.85 2.72
CA PRO A 158 -5.15 -8.98 3.21
C PRO A 158 -5.19 -9.19 4.73
N LYS A 159 -5.64 -8.19 5.51
CA LYS A 159 -5.83 -8.32 6.96
C LYS A 159 -7.15 -9.00 7.34
N PHE A 160 -8.08 -9.13 6.39
CA PHE A 160 -9.32 -9.88 6.61
C PHE A 160 -9.04 -11.39 6.55
N LYS A 161 -9.34 -12.11 7.65
CA LYS A 161 -9.05 -13.53 7.79
C LYS A 161 -10.30 -14.38 8.11
N LYS A 162 -11.49 -13.75 8.10
CA LYS A 162 -12.73 -14.46 8.42
C LYS A 162 -13.17 -15.32 7.25
N GLU A 163 -13.53 -16.54 7.58
CA GLU A 163 -14.19 -17.49 6.65
C GLU A 163 -15.68 -17.19 6.56
N LEU A 164 -16.32 -17.71 5.52
CA LEU A 164 -17.74 -17.50 5.24
C LEU A 164 -18.66 -17.85 6.42
N SER A 165 -18.34 -18.91 7.16
CA SER A 165 -19.13 -19.44 8.27
C SER A 165 -19.13 -18.56 9.53
N VAL A 166 -18.22 -17.57 9.61
CA VAL A 166 -18.03 -16.70 10.79
C VAL A 166 -18.26 -15.21 10.48
N LEU A 167 -18.94 -14.91 9.38
CA LEU A 167 -19.31 -13.55 9.02
C LEU A 167 -20.49 -13.08 9.88
N GLU A 168 -20.27 -12.11 10.75
CA GLU A 168 -21.27 -11.62 11.70
C GLU A 168 -21.85 -10.27 11.30
N THR A 169 -20.98 -9.35 10.82
CA THR A 169 -21.36 -7.97 10.56
C THR A 169 -21.57 -7.72 9.06
N LEU A 170 -22.30 -6.65 8.72
CA LEU A 170 -22.45 -6.21 7.34
C LEU A 170 -21.10 -5.87 6.70
N SER A 171 -20.18 -5.26 7.49
CA SER A 171 -18.79 -5.02 7.05
C SER A 171 -18.07 -6.32 6.70
N ASP A 172 -18.19 -7.37 7.52
CA ASP A 172 -17.58 -8.67 7.22
C ASP A 172 -18.09 -9.22 5.88
N LYS A 173 -19.40 -9.16 5.66
CA LYS A 173 -20.04 -9.65 4.45
C LYS A 173 -19.59 -8.88 3.20
N TRP A 174 -19.50 -7.55 3.27
CA TRP A 174 -19.02 -6.72 2.17
C TRP A 174 -17.54 -6.96 1.86
N ILE A 175 -16.70 -7.07 2.87
CA ILE A 175 -15.26 -7.31 2.69
C ILE A 175 -15.03 -8.73 2.15
N TYR A 176 -15.78 -9.70 2.64
CA TYR A 176 -15.75 -11.06 2.09
C TYR A 176 -16.14 -11.07 0.61
N PHE A 177 -17.23 -10.38 0.23
CA PHE A 177 -17.62 -10.22 -1.16
C PHE A 177 -16.49 -9.66 -2.02
N ILE A 178 -15.91 -8.53 -1.64
CA ILE A 178 -14.80 -7.89 -2.41
C ILE A 178 -13.60 -8.83 -2.52
N SER A 179 -13.27 -9.52 -1.44
CA SER A 179 -12.08 -10.38 -1.37
C SER A 179 -12.24 -11.69 -2.10
N SER A 180 -13.41 -12.29 -2.06
CA SER A 180 -13.62 -13.72 -2.32
C SER A 180 -14.67 -14.03 -3.39
N ALA A 181 -15.37 -13.05 -3.96
CA ALA A 181 -16.40 -13.29 -4.98
C ALA A 181 -15.94 -14.23 -6.12
N PRO A 182 -14.72 -14.11 -6.68
CA PRO A 182 -14.27 -15.01 -7.74
C PRO A 182 -14.17 -16.49 -7.34
N ASN A 183 -14.11 -16.78 -6.04
CA ASN A 183 -13.98 -18.13 -5.51
C ASN A 183 -15.35 -18.79 -5.23
N LEU A 184 -16.45 -18.05 -5.41
CA LEU A 184 -17.80 -18.54 -5.19
C LEU A 184 -18.32 -19.26 -6.43
N GLU A 185 -18.92 -20.43 -6.23
CA GLU A 185 -19.62 -21.21 -7.28
C GLU A 185 -21.13 -20.98 -7.24
N VAL A 186 -21.64 -20.60 -6.09
CA VAL A 186 -23.04 -20.26 -5.81
C VAL A 186 -23.09 -19.06 -4.90
N ILE A 187 -24.23 -18.36 -4.85
CA ILE A 187 -24.44 -17.30 -3.85
C ILE A 187 -24.69 -17.98 -2.50
N PRO A 188 -23.81 -17.76 -1.49
CA PRO A 188 -24.01 -18.32 -0.16
C PRO A 188 -25.22 -17.68 0.54
N SER A 189 -26.02 -18.46 1.27
CA SER A 189 -27.20 -17.95 1.98
C SER A 189 -26.88 -16.80 2.94
N SER A 190 -25.74 -16.83 3.61
CA SER A 190 -25.31 -15.76 4.50
C SER A 190 -25.06 -14.41 3.79
N LEU A 191 -24.75 -14.42 2.49
CA LEU A 191 -24.60 -13.21 1.67
C LEU A 191 -25.93 -12.84 0.99
N GLU A 192 -26.74 -13.85 0.59
CA GLU A 192 -28.05 -13.68 -0.01
C GLU A 192 -29.07 -13.01 0.93
N GLU A 193 -28.93 -13.19 2.25
CA GLU A 193 -29.72 -12.49 3.26
C GLU A 193 -29.62 -10.95 3.20
N VAL A 194 -28.57 -10.42 2.55
CA VAL A 194 -28.38 -8.99 2.34
C VAL A 194 -28.66 -8.67 0.87
N SER A 195 -29.84 -8.13 0.61
CA SER A 195 -30.35 -7.87 -0.76
C SER A 195 -29.39 -7.06 -1.64
N GLU A 196 -28.63 -6.14 -1.03
CA GLU A 196 -27.65 -5.31 -1.75
C GLU A 196 -26.41 -6.12 -2.13
N ILE A 197 -25.98 -7.08 -1.31
CA ILE A 197 -24.87 -7.99 -1.63
C ILE A 197 -25.31 -9.00 -2.67
N GLU A 198 -26.52 -9.53 -2.57
CA GLU A 198 -27.11 -10.38 -3.61
C GLU A 198 -27.16 -9.64 -4.95
N SER A 199 -27.62 -8.39 -4.95
CA SER A 199 -27.65 -7.53 -6.13
C SER A 199 -26.25 -7.30 -6.70
N ALA A 200 -25.26 -7.04 -5.85
CA ALA A 200 -23.85 -6.89 -6.25
C ALA A 200 -23.28 -8.18 -6.85
N LEU A 201 -23.59 -9.35 -6.29
CA LEU A 201 -23.22 -10.65 -6.84
C LEU A 201 -23.88 -10.91 -8.19
N ASN A 202 -25.14 -10.52 -8.36
CA ASN A 202 -25.85 -10.64 -9.64
C ASN A 202 -25.20 -9.75 -10.73
N ILE A 203 -24.75 -8.52 -10.38
CA ILE A 203 -23.99 -7.67 -11.29
C ILE A 203 -22.62 -8.30 -11.60
N ALA A 204 -21.97 -8.90 -10.60
CA ALA A 204 -20.68 -9.55 -10.74
C ALA A 204 -20.74 -10.91 -11.47
N ASN A 205 -21.91 -11.45 -11.77
CA ASN A 205 -22.06 -12.75 -12.45
C ASN A 205 -21.61 -12.62 -13.91
N MET A 206 -20.60 -13.38 -14.29
CA MET A 206 -20.05 -13.40 -15.66
C MET A 206 -21.08 -13.70 -16.74
N ALA A 207 -22.13 -14.47 -16.41
CA ALA A 207 -23.18 -14.76 -17.34
C ALA A 207 -24.06 -13.56 -17.76
N ASN A 208 -23.97 -12.47 -16.98
CA ASN A 208 -24.72 -11.23 -17.21
C ASN A 208 -23.86 -10.15 -17.92
N LEU A 209 -22.62 -10.47 -18.29
CA LEU A 209 -21.71 -9.55 -19.00
C LEU A 209 -21.84 -9.71 -20.52
N SER A 210 -21.71 -8.61 -21.25
CA SER A 210 -21.55 -8.64 -22.71
C SER A 210 -20.18 -9.19 -23.09
N ASN A 211 -19.98 -9.52 -24.38
CA ASN A 211 -18.68 -9.97 -24.86
C ASN A 211 -17.63 -8.86 -24.74
N GLU A 212 -17.98 -7.60 -25.00
CA GLU A 212 -17.10 -6.44 -24.86
C GLU A 212 -16.68 -6.26 -23.41
N GLU A 213 -17.58 -6.41 -22.45
CA GLU A 213 -17.29 -6.33 -21.02
C GLU A 213 -16.38 -7.47 -20.54
N LEU A 214 -16.53 -8.66 -21.08
CA LEU A 214 -15.65 -9.81 -20.80
C LEU A 214 -14.25 -9.58 -21.36
N GLU A 215 -14.12 -9.02 -22.57
CA GLU A 215 -12.83 -8.66 -23.16
C GLU A 215 -12.11 -7.57 -22.35
N GLU A 216 -12.83 -6.53 -21.92
CA GLU A 216 -12.26 -5.46 -21.09
C GLU A 216 -11.76 -6.04 -19.74
N LEU A 217 -12.56 -6.87 -19.09
CA LEU A 217 -12.19 -7.55 -17.86
C LEU A 217 -10.92 -8.40 -18.03
N GLU A 218 -10.85 -9.21 -19.08
CA GLU A 218 -9.70 -10.06 -19.36
C GLU A 218 -8.43 -9.26 -19.59
N GLN A 219 -8.53 -8.13 -20.30
CA GLN A 219 -7.40 -7.21 -20.51
C GLN A 219 -6.92 -6.61 -19.19
N GLN A 220 -7.82 -6.18 -18.32
CA GLN A 220 -7.46 -5.62 -17.00
C GLN A 220 -6.83 -6.66 -16.09
N GLU A 221 -7.40 -7.87 -16.03
CA GLU A 221 -6.85 -8.98 -15.23
C GLU A 221 -5.45 -9.38 -15.71
N LYS A 222 -5.24 -9.43 -17.03
CA LYS A 222 -3.94 -9.69 -17.63
C LYS A 222 -2.94 -8.62 -17.23
N LEU A 223 -3.29 -7.33 -17.36
CA LEU A 223 -2.42 -6.22 -16.98
C LEU A 223 -2.02 -6.27 -15.50
N ILE A 224 -2.96 -6.56 -14.61
CA ILE A 224 -2.70 -6.72 -13.17
C ILE A 224 -1.77 -7.89 -12.93
N ARG A 225 -1.98 -9.03 -13.58
CA ARG A 225 -1.15 -10.23 -13.46
C ARG A 225 0.28 -9.96 -13.92
N ASP A 226 0.45 -9.32 -15.07
CA ASP A 226 1.74 -8.98 -15.64
C ASP A 226 2.52 -8.03 -14.72
N LYS A 227 1.87 -6.99 -14.20
CA LYS A 227 2.46 -6.06 -13.24
C LYS A 227 2.83 -6.75 -11.91
N LYS A 228 1.97 -7.61 -11.37
CA LYS A 228 2.30 -8.42 -10.18
C LYS A 228 3.53 -9.30 -10.42
N GLY A 229 3.63 -9.89 -11.61
CA GLY A 229 4.79 -10.67 -12.03
C GLY A 229 6.08 -9.84 -12.07
N GLN A 230 6.04 -8.65 -12.68
CA GLN A 230 7.18 -7.73 -12.73
C GLN A 230 7.65 -7.29 -11.34
N ILE A 231 6.73 -6.91 -10.46
CA ILE A 231 7.04 -6.51 -9.07
C ILE A 231 7.67 -7.69 -8.31
N SER A 232 7.13 -8.90 -8.48
CA SER A 232 7.66 -10.10 -7.84
C SER A 232 9.09 -10.43 -8.30
N LEU A 233 9.36 -10.30 -9.61
CA LEU A 233 10.68 -10.51 -10.18
C LEU A 233 11.67 -9.47 -9.65
N ALA A 234 11.35 -8.18 -9.73
CA ALA A 234 12.21 -7.11 -9.24
C ALA A 234 12.54 -7.25 -7.74
N ARG A 235 11.56 -7.67 -6.94
CA ARG A 235 11.77 -7.95 -5.51
C ARG A 235 12.74 -9.12 -5.30
N LYS A 236 12.59 -10.18 -6.07
CA LYS A 236 13.47 -11.36 -5.97
C LYS A 236 14.91 -11.01 -6.35
N GLU A 237 15.08 -10.27 -7.44
CA GLU A 237 16.40 -9.78 -7.89
C GLU A 237 17.03 -8.86 -6.85
N GLY A 238 16.26 -7.91 -6.30
CA GLY A 238 16.74 -7.01 -5.24
C GLY A 238 17.16 -7.73 -3.96
N ILE A 239 16.44 -8.79 -3.56
CA ILE A 239 16.81 -9.61 -2.40
C ILE A 239 18.13 -10.36 -2.68
N GLU A 240 18.31 -10.92 -3.88
CA GLU A 240 19.54 -11.65 -4.23
C GLU A 240 20.76 -10.72 -4.28
N ILE A 241 20.63 -9.54 -4.92
CA ILE A 241 21.68 -8.50 -4.92
C ILE A 241 22.04 -8.10 -3.49
N GLY A 242 21.05 -7.75 -2.68
CA GLY A 242 21.29 -7.34 -1.28
C GLY A 242 21.90 -8.44 -0.43
N ARG A 243 21.61 -9.72 -0.73
CA ARG A 243 22.23 -10.87 -0.07
C ARG A 243 23.70 -11.01 -0.46
N GLU A 244 24.02 -10.89 -1.76
CA GLU A 244 25.40 -10.98 -2.24
C GLU A 244 26.25 -9.84 -1.68
N GLU A 245 25.72 -8.60 -1.71
CA GLU A 245 26.38 -7.42 -1.11
C GLU A 245 26.60 -7.61 0.40
N GLY A 246 25.58 -8.08 1.11
CA GLY A 246 25.65 -8.33 2.56
C GLY A 246 26.69 -9.39 2.93
N ILE A 247 26.82 -10.45 2.14
CA ILE A 247 27.87 -11.48 2.31
C ILE A 247 29.25 -10.87 2.07
N GLY A 248 29.41 -10.04 1.03
CA GLY A 248 30.66 -9.34 0.73
C GLY A 248 31.11 -8.44 1.89
N ILE A 249 30.20 -7.57 2.35
CA ILE A 249 30.45 -6.67 3.49
C ILE A 249 30.78 -7.45 4.77
N GLY A 250 29.99 -8.49 5.08
CA GLY A 250 30.23 -9.30 6.27
C GLY A 250 31.55 -10.06 6.25
N ARG A 251 32.00 -10.50 5.07
CA ARG A 251 33.32 -11.15 4.90
C ARG A 251 34.45 -10.15 5.13
N GLU A 252 34.34 -8.95 4.57
CA GLU A 252 35.34 -7.90 4.74
C GLU A 252 35.47 -7.44 6.19
N GLU A 253 34.34 -7.18 6.86
CA GLU A 253 34.33 -6.81 8.28
C GLU A 253 34.86 -7.94 9.17
N GLY A 254 34.46 -9.18 8.90
CA GLY A 254 34.97 -10.35 9.62
C GLY A 254 36.48 -10.51 9.51
N MET A 255 37.03 -10.34 8.31
CA MET A 255 38.49 -10.38 8.08
C MET A 255 39.20 -9.22 8.79
N ARG A 256 38.65 -8.01 8.72
CA ARG A 256 39.19 -6.83 9.42
C ARG A 256 39.25 -7.02 10.94
N ILE A 257 38.20 -7.58 11.53
CA ILE A 257 38.16 -7.90 12.96
C ILE A 257 39.21 -8.96 13.32
N LEU A 258 39.35 -10.00 12.46
CA LEU A 258 40.31 -11.06 12.69
C LEU A 258 41.75 -10.53 12.66
N VAL A 259 42.11 -9.77 11.61
CA VAL A 259 43.45 -9.17 11.47
C VAL A 259 43.76 -8.23 12.62
N LYS A 260 42.85 -7.33 12.98
CA LYS A 260 43.02 -6.47 14.18
C LYS A 260 43.27 -7.26 15.46
N ARG A 261 42.56 -8.38 15.65
CA ARG A 261 42.74 -9.26 16.80
C ARG A 261 44.13 -9.92 16.79
N GLN A 262 44.60 -10.39 15.64
CA GLN A 262 45.92 -10.99 15.47
C GLN A 262 47.03 -9.94 15.76
N ILE A 263 46.91 -8.74 15.20
CA ILE A 263 47.82 -7.61 15.43
C ILE A 263 47.90 -7.29 16.93
N ARG A 264 46.75 -7.11 17.57
CA ARG A 264 46.68 -6.84 19.01
C ARG A 264 47.31 -7.93 19.87
N ARG A 265 47.13 -9.17 19.47
CA ARG A 265 47.73 -10.32 20.19
C ARG A 265 49.22 -10.40 20.05
N LYS A 266 49.74 -10.02 18.86
CA LYS A 266 51.19 -10.12 18.55
C LYS A 266 51.98 -8.88 19.04
N PHE A 267 51.48 -7.70 18.80
CA PHE A 267 52.18 -6.44 19.02
C PHE A 267 51.62 -5.62 20.22
N GLY A 268 50.50 -6.03 20.82
CA GLY A 268 49.79 -5.25 21.83
C GLY A 268 48.94 -4.13 21.23
N GLU A 269 48.80 -3.02 21.93
CA GLU A 269 48.09 -1.86 21.41
C GLU A 269 48.98 -1.15 20.36
N VAL A 270 48.38 -0.87 19.20
CA VAL A 270 49.06 -0.18 18.08
C VAL A 270 48.61 1.27 18.00
N PRO A 271 49.46 2.15 17.45
CA PRO A 271 49.13 3.58 17.27
C PRO A 271 47.81 3.78 16.50
N PRO A 272 47.05 4.88 16.81
CA PRO A 272 45.77 5.17 16.11
C PRO A 272 45.94 5.29 14.59
N GLU A 273 47.10 5.76 14.11
CA GLU A 273 47.42 5.90 12.68
C GLU A 273 47.45 4.55 12.00
N VAL A 274 48.08 3.53 12.62
CA VAL A 274 48.14 2.15 12.14
C VAL A 274 46.72 1.53 12.12
N GLN A 275 45.92 1.80 13.16
CA GLN A 275 44.53 1.34 13.17
C GLN A 275 43.71 1.90 12.02
N THR A 276 43.86 3.20 11.72
CA THR A 276 43.18 3.87 10.61
C THR A 276 43.62 3.30 9.25
N GLN A 277 44.90 3.02 9.08
CA GLN A 277 45.37 2.39 7.83
C GLN A 277 44.81 0.99 7.63
N ILE A 278 44.72 0.19 8.69
CA ILE A 278 44.09 -1.15 8.62
C ILE A 278 42.58 -1.06 8.28
N GLU A 279 41.92 -0.01 8.75
CA GLU A 279 40.51 0.23 8.43
C GLU A 279 40.26 0.54 6.96
N GLN A 280 41.22 1.08 6.28
CA GLN A 280 41.17 1.47 4.86
C GLN A 280 41.63 0.36 3.90
N LEU A 281 42.17 -0.77 4.41
CA LEU A 281 42.60 -1.88 3.58
C LEU A 281 41.41 -2.57 2.92
N SER A 282 41.57 -2.93 1.64
CA SER A 282 40.64 -3.81 0.93
C SER A 282 40.67 -5.24 1.49
N LEU A 283 39.62 -6.01 1.20
CA LEU A 283 39.54 -7.44 1.60
C LEU A 283 40.79 -8.23 1.17
N GLU A 284 41.25 -8.02 -0.06
CA GLU A 284 42.46 -8.69 -0.61
C GLU A 284 43.71 -8.36 0.20
N LYS A 285 43.90 -7.08 0.55
CA LYS A 285 45.06 -6.64 1.37
C LYS A 285 44.94 -7.12 2.81
N LEU A 286 43.72 -7.19 3.37
CA LEU A 286 43.47 -7.77 4.69
C LEU A 286 43.81 -9.27 4.74
N ASP A 287 43.50 -10.00 3.68
CA ASP A 287 43.80 -11.43 3.56
C ASP A 287 45.33 -11.64 3.55
N ILE A 288 46.04 -10.90 2.68
CA ILE A 288 47.51 -10.93 2.60
C ILE A 288 48.15 -10.56 3.94
N LEU A 289 47.67 -9.49 4.60
CA LEU A 289 48.18 -9.08 5.91
C LEU A 289 47.92 -10.16 6.96
N GLY A 290 46.76 -10.84 6.90
CA GLY A 290 46.39 -11.92 7.80
C GLY A 290 47.35 -13.11 7.74
N ASP A 291 47.87 -13.40 6.54
CA ASP A 291 48.87 -14.46 6.33
C ASP A 291 50.29 -14.02 6.71
N GLU A 292 50.68 -12.81 6.29
CA GLU A 292 52.04 -12.31 6.49
C GLU A 292 52.32 -11.77 7.92
N ILE A 293 51.29 -11.52 8.72
CA ILE A 293 51.40 -11.00 10.09
C ILE A 293 52.32 -11.85 10.98
N PHE A 294 52.40 -13.16 10.70
CA PHE A 294 53.21 -14.10 11.50
C PHE A 294 54.71 -13.90 11.24
N ASP A 295 55.08 -13.40 10.06
CA ASP A 295 56.48 -13.15 9.63
C ASP A 295 56.99 -11.77 10.10
N LEU A 296 56.10 -10.82 10.47
CA LEU A 296 56.48 -9.52 10.97
C LEU A 296 57.00 -9.64 12.40
N ALA A 297 58.21 -9.25 12.69
CA ALA A 297 58.82 -9.43 14.01
C ALA A 297 58.49 -8.31 15.02
N ILE A 298 58.42 -7.08 14.57
CA ILE A 298 58.23 -5.87 15.37
C ILE A 298 57.17 -4.94 14.75
N ILE A 299 56.65 -3.98 15.50
CA ILE A 299 55.61 -3.05 15.03
C ILE A 299 56.09 -2.23 13.82
N ALA A 300 57.38 -1.89 13.73
CA ALA A 300 57.96 -1.17 12.60
C ALA A 300 57.84 -1.97 11.27
N ASP A 301 57.85 -3.29 11.33
CA ASP A 301 57.65 -4.12 10.16
C ASP A 301 56.18 -4.01 9.64
N LEU A 302 55.22 -3.91 10.56
CA LEU A 302 53.83 -3.68 10.20
C LEU A 302 53.60 -2.30 9.59
N GLU A 303 54.23 -1.25 10.17
CA GLU A 303 54.17 0.09 9.61
C GLU A 303 54.73 0.18 8.21
N ASN A 304 55.90 -0.46 7.99
CA ASN A 304 56.51 -0.58 6.66
C ASN A 304 55.64 -1.36 5.67
N TRP A 305 55.00 -2.43 6.14
CA TRP A 305 54.07 -3.18 5.31
C TRP A 305 52.88 -2.35 4.85
N LEU A 306 52.26 -1.63 5.79
CA LEU A 306 51.15 -0.73 5.52
C LEU A 306 51.52 0.44 4.58
N ALA A 307 52.74 1.00 4.74
CA ALA A 307 53.21 2.04 3.85
C ALA A 307 53.44 1.58 2.40
N ASN A 308 53.72 0.27 2.20
CA ASN A 308 53.98 -0.30 0.87
C ASN A 308 52.71 -0.90 0.23
N ASN A 309 51.70 -1.21 1.04
CA ASN A 309 50.50 -1.90 0.60
C ASN A 309 49.18 -1.14 0.94
N GLY A 310 49.25 -0.04 1.65
CA GLY A 310 48.13 0.78 2.10
C GLY A 310 47.40 1.56 0.99
#